data_cebd7ac5f0faa898e62b519917d85754
#
_entry.id   cebd7ac5f0faa898e62b519917d85754
#
_cell.length_a   1.000
_cell.length_b   1.000
_cell.length_c   1.000
_cell.angle_alpha   90.00
_cell.angle_beta   90.00
_cell.angle_gamma   90.00
#
_symmetry.space_group_name_H-M   'P 1'
#
loop_
_entity.id
_entity.type
_entity.pdbx_description
1 polymer ?
#
loop_
_entity_poly.entity_id
_entity_poly.type
_entity_poly.pdbx_seq_one_letter_code
_entity_poly.pdbx_strand_id
1 'polypeptide(L)'
;MRVFGKTGEKLTVVGQAGGRFPLITREEAIAVTRRAYELGINYFDNARVYWEGRSEEVYGEALRDVRKKVFITTKSAKRTRKEAEEDLHSSLKALRTDYVDLWQIHGVEDQDQVKAIFAPGGAIEAFEAAKKAGKARFIGFTGHRDPYVHLAMLKAYNNYDTILMPLHAADPAYLSFEKLVLPEAVSRGLGIQGMKNFANAKLLSTLSARDCLSYVLSLPIHCTAIGCTTIGQLEDDVRIAQQFKQLDEPTMTALRNRAARVKGPGLEDWKRNVEVRAGLDPRPRYRGA
;
A
#
# COMPACT_ATOMS: atom_id res chain seq x y z
N MET A 1 -10.50 -14.05 -4.26
CA MET A 1 -9.77 -13.92 -2.97
C MET A 1 -8.47 -14.71 -3.00
N ARG A 2 -7.44 -14.25 -2.27
CA ARG A 2 -6.17 -14.95 -2.08
C ARG A 2 -5.83 -15.00 -0.58
N VAL A 3 -5.12 -16.05 -0.15
CA VAL A 3 -4.58 -16.14 1.21
C VAL A 3 -3.47 -15.11 1.35
N PHE A 4 -3.54 -14.26 2.36
CA PHE A 4 -2.65 -13.11 2.55
C PHE A 4 -1.33 -13.52 3.24
N GLY A 5 -0.46 -14.17 2.49
CA GLY A 5 0.80 -14.70 2.99
C GLY A 5 0.64 -15.54 4.26
N LYS A 6 1.61 -15.44 5.16
CA LYS A 6 1.61 -16.17 6.43
C LYS A 6 0.56 -15.69 7.45
N THR A 7 -0.22 -14.63 7.15
CA THR A 7 -1.30 -14.19 8.05
C THR A 7 -2.47 -15.18 8.11
N GLY A 8 -2.66 -15.99 7.06
CA GLY A 8 -3.79 -16.91 6.92
C GLY A 8 -5.12 -16.25 6.53
N GLU A 9 -5.19 -14.91 6.53
CA GLU A 9 -6.41 -14.18 6.12
C GLU A 9 -6.70 -14.32 4.64
N LYS A 10 -7.98 -14.31 4.26
CA LYS A 10 -8.39 -14.33 2.86
C LYS A 10 -8.89 -12.96 2.44
N LEU A 11 -8.16 -12.30 1.55
CA LEU A 11 -8.49 -10.97 1.06
C LEU A 11 -8.95 -10.99 -0.41
N THR A 12 -9.81 -10.05 -0.76
CA THR A 12 -10.11 -9.74 -2.16
C THR A 12 -8.84 -9.22 -2.84
N VAL A 13 -8.62 -9.63 -4.08
CA VAL A 13 -7.41 -9.24 -4.84
C VAL A 13 -7.36 -7.74 -5.14
N VAL A 14 -8.51 -7.07 -5.13
CA VAL A 14 -8.67 -5.62 -5.17
C VAL A 14 -9.23 -5.16 -3.84
N GLY A 15 -8.63 -4.14 -3.25
CA GLY A 15 -9.07 -3.45 -2.05
C GLY A 15 -9.29 -1.97 -2.32
N GLN A 16 -10.16 -1.34 -1.54
CA GLN A 16 -10.44 0.08 -1.63
C GLN A 16 -9.50 0.86 -0.72
N ALA A 17 -8.87 1.93 -1.25
CA ALA A 17 -7.93 2.77 -0.52
C ALA A 17 -8.44 4.20 -0.32
N GLY A 18 -8.38 4.71 0.92
CA GLY A 18 -8.85 6.04 1.31
C GLY A 18 -7.93 7.20 0.91
N GLY A 19 -6.77 6.94 0.31
CA GLY A 19 -5.79 7.97 -0.04
C GLY A 19 -6.24 8.96 -1.12
N ARG A 20 -7.36 8.72 -1.80
CA ARG A 20 -7.95 9.64 -2.80
C ARG A 20 -9.18 10.38 -2.29
N PHE A 21 -9.63 10.14 -1.09
CA PHE A 21 -10.79 10.84 -0.50
C PHE A 21 -10.65 12.37 -0.38
N PRO A 22 -9.45 12.96 -0.22
CA PRO A 22 -9.31 14.41 -0.28
C PRO A 22 -9.75 15.06 -1.59
N LEU A 23 -9.97 14.28 -2.65
CA LEU A 23 -10.38 14.76 -3.98
C LEU A 23 -11.91 14.78 -4.19
N ILE A 24 -12.68 14.30 -3.22
CA ILE A 24 -14.13 14.16 -3.27
C ILE A 24 -14.76 14.62 -1.95
N THR A 25 -16.07 14.78 -1.92
CA THR A 25 -16.78 15.09 -0.68
C THR A 25 -16.77 13.90 0.28
N ARG A 26 -17.04 14.18 1.56
CA ARG A 26 -17.13 13.14 2.58
C ARG A 26 -18.27 12.14 2.29
N GLU A 27 -19.38 12.63 1.81
CA GLU A 27 -20.57 11.85 1.42
C GLU A 27 -20.24 10.90 0.28
N GLU A 28 -19.56 11.39 -0.76
CA GLU A 28 -19.09 10.56 -1.87
C GLU A 28 -18.09 9.49 -1.40
N ALA A 29 -17.16 9.85 -0.50
CA ALA A 29 -16.21 8.89 0.06
C ALA A 29 -16.91 7.78 0.86
N ILE A 30 -17.95 8.11 1.65
CA ILE A 30 -18.80 7.14 2.34
C ILE A 30 -19.52 6.25 1.33
N ALA A 31 -20.13 6.83 0.30
CA ALA A 31 -20.86 6.08 -0.73
C ALA A 31 -19.94 5.10 -1.48
N VAL A 32 -18.76 5.54 -1.91
CA VAL A 32 -17.75 4.67 -2.55
C VAL A 32 -17.31 3.54 -1.62
N THR A 33 -17.11 3.83 -0.32
CA THR A 33 -16.71 2.82 0.66
C THR A 33 -17.82 1.79 0.90
N ARG A 34 -19.05 2.22 1.05
CA ARG A 34 -20.21 1.30 1.19
C ARG A 34 -20.38 0.45 -0.05
N ARG A 35 -20.28 1.06 -1.24
CA ARG A 35 -20.38 0.33 -2.51
C ARG A 35 -19.27 -0.72 -2.65
N ALA A 36 -18.05 -0.42 -2.20
CA ALA A 36 -16.97 -1.40 -2.19
C ALA A 36 -17.32 -2.66 -1.37
N TYR A 37 -17.86 -2.46 -0.17
CA TYR A 37 -18.33 -3.57 0.66
C TYR A 37 -19.45 -4.37 -0.01
N GLU A 38 -20.45 -3.70 -0.58
CA GLU A 38 -21.57 -4.32 -1.30
C GLU A 38 -21.12 -5.16 -2.51
N LEU A 39 -20.05 -4.75 -3.18
CA LEU A 39 -19.41 -5.49 -4.27
C LEU A 39 -18.56 -6.68 -3.78
N GLY A 40 -18.51 -6.90 -2.47
CA GLY A 40 -17.79 -8.02 -1.84
C GLY A 40 -16.32 -7.74 -1.53
N ILE A 41 -15.85 -6.50 -1.65
CA ILE A 41 -14.52 -6.12 -1.18
C ILE A 41 -14.47 -6.25 0.34
N ASN A 42 -13.46 -6.96 0.84
CA ASN A 42 -13.21 -7.10 2.27
C ASN A 42 -11.88 -6.44 2.73
N TYR A 43 -11.09 -5.89 1.82
CA TYR A 43 -9.81 -5.23 2.14
C TYR A 43 -9.93 -3.70 1.95
N PHE A 44 -9.70 -2.95 3.04
CA PHE A 44 -9.83 -1.50 3.11
C PHE A 44 -8.53 -0.89 3.65
N ASP A 45 -7.85 -0.11 2.81
CA ASP A 45 -6.54 0.48 3.10
C ASP A 45 -6.65 1.96 3.44
N ASN A 46 -6.11 2.36 4.59
CA ASN A 46 -6.11 3.73 5.05
C ASN A 46 -4.74 4.14 5.62
N ALA A 47 -4.60 5.38 6.06
CA ALA A 47 -3.47 5.88 6.83
C ALA A 47 -3.86 7.12 7.64
N ARG A 48 -3.24 7.30 8.81
CA ARG A 48 -3.45 8.46 9.69
C ARG A 48 -3.26 9.80 8.98
N VAL A 49 -2.30 9.86 8.05
CA VAL A 49 -1.98 11.08 7.30
C VAL A 49 -2.97 11.40 6.17
N TYR A 50 -3.85 10.45 5.77
CA TYR A 50 -4.78 10.71 4.70
C TYR A 50 -5.88 11.66 5.15
N TRP A 51 -6.00 12.79 4.43
CA TRP A 51 -6.99 13.82 4.72
C TRP A 51 -6.98 14.25 6.20
N GLU A 52 -5.78 14.37 6.79
CA GLU A 52 -5.62 14.75 8.21
C GLU A 52 -6.40 13.85 9.19
N GLY A 53 -6.57 12.57 8.82
CA GLY A 53 -7.32 11.59 9.58
C GLY A 53 -8.81 11.45 9.22
N ARG A 54 -9.37 12.37 8.43
CA ARG A 54 -10.79 12.30 7.99
C ARG A 54 -11.07 11.08 7.13
N SER A 55 -10.06 10.57 6.42
CA SER A 55 -10.19 9.33 5.65
C SER A 55 -10.49 8.13 6.56
N GLU A 56 -9.91 8.07 7.76
CA GLU A 56 -10.22 7.05 8.77
C GLU A 56 -11.63 7.21 9.33
N GLU A 57 -12.09 8.45 9.54
CA GLU A 57 -13.47 8.73 9.99
C GLU A 57 -14.51 8.24 8.96
N VAL A 58 -14.23 8.39 7.67
CA VAL A 58 -15.06 7.82 6.59
C VAL A 58 -15.22 6.31 6.77
N TYR A 59 -14.11 5.57 6.99
CA TYR A 59 -14.20 4.13 7.23
C TYR A 59 -14.91 3.80 8.52
N GLY A 60 -14.63 4.54 9.60
CA GLY A 60 -15.27 4.37 10.89
C GLY A 60 -16.79 4.55 10.84
N GLU A 61 -17.30 5.36 9.90
CA GLU A 61 -18.72 5.53 9.67
C GLU A 61 -19.27 4.49 8.70
N ALA A 62 -18.66 4.41 7.51
CA ALA A 62 -19.16 3.58 6.43
C ALA A 62 -19.13 2.08 6.73
N LEU A 63 -18.20 1.60 7.58
CA LEU A 63 -17.99 0.17 7.84
C LEU A 63 -18.36 -0.25 9.26
N ARG A 64 -19.00 0.63 10.05
CA ARG A 64 -19.31 0.40 11.47
C ARG A 64 -20.09 -0.90 11.72
N ASP A 65 -21.14 -1.11 10.96
CA ASP A 65 -22.05 -2.25 11.09
C ASP A 65 -21.45 -3.57 10.58
N VAL A 66 -20.37 -3.49 9.80
CA VAL A 66 -19.69 -4.62 9.17
C VAL A 66 -18.24 -4.79 9.57
N ARG A 67 -17.77 -4.04 10.59
CA ARG A 67 -16.36 -4.02 11.03
C ARG A 67 -15.72 -5.41 11.13
N LYS A 68 -16.44 -6.39 11.68
CA LYS A 68 -15.95 -7.77 11.84
C LYS A 68 -15.88 -8.60 10.55
N LYS A 69 -16.46 -8.09 9.47
CA LYS A 69 -16.50 -8.76 8.16
C LYS A 69 -15.46 -8.21 7.18
N VAL A 70 -14.72 -7.18 7.59
CA VAL A 70 -13.75 -6.49 6.74
C VAL A 70 -12.38 -6.46 7.39
N PHE A 71 -11.35 -6.41 6.56
CA PHE A 71 -9.96 -6.26 6.95
C PHE A 71 -9.55 -4.80 6.76
N ILE A 72 -9.35 -4.07 7.85
CA ILE A 72 -8.99 -2.65 7.84
C ILE A 72 -7.51 -2.49 8.15
N THR A 73 -6.83 -1.79 7.25
CA THR A 73 -5.43 -1.36 7.42
C THR A 73 -5.38 0.13 7.74
N THR A 74 -4.54 0.52 8.68
CA THR A 74 -4.08 1.91 8.80
C THR A 74 -2.58 1.99 9.01
N LYS A 75 -2.02 3.22 9.02
CA LYS A 75 -0.57 3.44 9.00
C LYS A 75 -0.19 4.67 9.83
N SER A 76 0.99 4.62 10.47
CA SER A 76 1.61 5.77 11.12
C SER A 76 2.91 6.17 10.40
N ALA A 77 3.07 7.46 10.14
CA ALA A 77 4.28 8.03 9.56
C ALA A 77 5.31 8.46 10.63
N LYS A 78 5.04 8.19 11.90
CA LYS A 78 5.89 8.56 13.02
C LYS A 78 7.06 7.57 13.17
N ARG A 79 8.16 8.06 13.71
CA ARG A 79 9.41 7.28 13.83
C ARG A 79 9.79 6.99 15.28
N THR A 80 9.13 7.64 16.25
CA THR A 80 9.30 7.37 17.68
C THR A 80 8.14 6.53 18.21
N ARG A 81 8.40 5.76 19.27
CA ARG A 81 7.39 4.94 19.95
C ARG A 81 6.20 5.78 20.39
N LYS A 82 6.47 6.85 21.15
CA LYS A 82 5.42 7.70 21.73
C LYS A 82 4.48 8.25 20.66
N GLU A 83 5.02 8.87 19.62
CA GLU A 83 4.21 9.47 18.58
C GLU A 83 3.42 8.42 17.76
N ALA A 84 4.00 7.23 17.55
CA ALA A 84 3.30 6.14 16.86
C ALA A 84 2.13 5.61 17.71
N GLU A 85 2.30 5.47 19.03
CA GLU A 85 1.22 5.09 19.96
C GLU A 85 0.08 6.13 19.96
N GLU A 86 0.40 7.43 19.92
CA GLU A 86 -0.56 8.53 19.79
C GLU A 86 -1.33 8.47 18.45
N ASP A 87 -0.64 8.18 17.35
CA ASP A 87 -1.25 7.97 16.03
C ASP A 87 -2.23 6.78 16.06
N LEU A 88 -1.82 5.64 16.63
CA LEU A 88 -2.70 4.46 16.72
C LEU A 88 -3.95 4.75 17.56
N HIS A 89 -3.79 5.42 18.70
CA HIS A 89 -4.93 5.80 19.54
C HIS A 89 -5.92 6.69 18.77
N SER A 90 -5.41 7.68 18.05
CA SER A 90 -6.20 8.57 17.20
C SER A 90 -6.88 7.82 16.05
N SER A 91 -6.18 6.87 15.42
CA SER A 91 -6.72 6.03 14.35
C SER A 91 -7.86 5.13 14.83
N LEU A 92 -7.70 4.47 15.98
CA LEU A 92 -8.74 3.62 16.56
C LEU A 92 -10.01 4.43 16.89
N LYS A 93 -9.84 5.64 17.43
CA LYS A 93 -10.95 6.57 17.68
C LYS A 93 -11.66 6.97 16.39
N ALA A 94 -10.91 7.37 15.36
CA ALA A 94 -11.47 7.78 14.06
C ALA A 94 -12.18 6.62 13.35
N LEU A 95 -11.59 5.43 13.38
CA LEU A 95 -12.16 4.20 12.83
C LEU A 95 -13.30 3.61 13.65
N ARG A 96 -13.58 4.15 14.86
CA ARG A 96 -14.62 3.68 15.79
C ARG A 96 -14.52 2.19 16.10
N THR A 97 -13.31 1.73 16.42
CA THR A 97 -13.01 0.31 16.68
C THR A 97 -11.91 0.18 17.72
N ASP A 98 -11.85 -0.95 18.40
CA ASP A 98 -10.82 -1.24 19.42
C ASP A 98 -9.54 -1.83 18.81
N TYR A 99 -9.58 -2.24 17.54
CA TYR A 99 -8.45 -2.84 16.86
C TYR A 99 -8.46 -2.54 15.36
N VAL A 100 -7.29 -2.61 14.75
CA VAL A 100 -7.12 -2.70 13.29
C VAL A 100 -6.58 -4.09 12.93
N ASP A 101 -6.90 -4.56 11.72
CA ASP A 101 -6.39 -5.84 11.27
C ASP A 101 -4.89 -5.73 10.94
N LEU A 102 -4.49 -4.64 10.30
CA LEU A 102 -3.10 -4.41 9.96
C LEU A 102 -2.70 -2.96 10.28
N TRP A 103 -1.60 -2.82 11.01
CA TRP A 103 -0.98 -1.52 11.25
C TRP A 103 0.40 -1.46 10.59
N GLN A 104 0.66 -0.43 9.78
CA GLN A 104 1.89 -0.35 8.98
C GLN A 104 2.71 0.90 9.31
N ILE A 105 4.04 0.75 9.35
CA ILE A 105 4.99 1.87 9.34
C ILE A 105 4.92 2.53 7.96
N HIS A 106 4.50 3.79 7.91
CA HIS A 106 4.15 4.49 6.68
C HIS A 106 5.31 5.26 6.07
N GLY A 107 5.49 5.12 4.76
CA GLY A 107 6.30 6.03 3.98
C GLY A 107 7.76 6.09 4.41
N VAL A 108 8.42 4.94 4.61
CA VAL A 108 9.85 4.90 4.92
C VAL A 108 10.63 5.30 3.67
N GLU A 109 11.39 6.40 3.75
CA GLU A 109 11.97 7.05 2.58
C GLU A 109 13.49 6.94 2.46
N ASP A 110 14.19 6.79 3.58
CA ASP A 110 15.66 6.79 3.64
C ASP A 110 16.21 5.95 4.80
N GLN A 111 17.55 5.77 4.79
CA GLN A 111 18.25 4.97 5.79
C GLN A 111 18.24 5.59 7.19
N ASP A 112 18.12 6.91 7.32
CA ASP A 112 18.08 7.55 8.62
C ASP A 112 16.73 7.29 9.30
N GLN A 113 15.65 7.26 8.52
CA GLN A 113 14.35 6.81 9.04
C GLN A 113 14.37 5.33 9.44
N VAL A 114 15.05 4.45 8.68
CA VAL A 114 15.25 3.05 9.08
C VAL A 114 15.93 2.99 10.43
N LYS A 115 17.06 3.69 10.62
CA LYS A 115 17.77 3.74 11.91
C LYS A 115 16.87 4.24 13.04
N ALA A 116 16.13 5.33 12.82
CA ALA A 116 15.25 5.91 13.83
C ALA A 116 14.14 4.95 14.27
N ILE A 117 13.56 4.20 13.32
CA ILE A 117 12.50 3.23 13.59
C ILE A 117 12.98 2.12 14.54
N PHE A 118 14.23 1.67 14.40
CA PHE A 118 14.80 0.56 15.17
C PHE A 118 15.72 1.00 16.33
N ALA A 119 15.91 2.29 16.55
CA ALA A 119 16.62 2.82 17.72
C ALA A 119 15.82 2.55 19.01
N PRO A 120 16.47 2.57 20.20
CA PRO A 120 15.75 2.56 21.47
C PRO A 120 14.71 3.68 21.52
N GLY A 121 13.46 3.35 21.86
CA GLY A 121 12.32 4.28 21.79
C GLY A 121 11.83 4.56 20.37
N GLY A 122 12.28 3.80 19.38
CA GLY A 122 11.82 3.88 17.99
C GLY A 122 10.42 3.29 17.78
N ALA A 123 9.85 3.61 16.61
CA ALA A 123 8.46 3.26 16.33
C ALA A 123 8.18 1.75 16.38
N ILE A 124 9.16 0.89 16.05
CA ILE A 124 8.93 -0.56 16.04
C ILE A 124 8.42 -1.08 17.39
N GLU A 125 8.87 -0.48 18.51
CA GLU A 125 8.42 -0.88 19.85
C GLU A 125 6.91 -0.66 20.05
N ALA A 126 6.35 0.42 19.47
CA ALA A 126 4.92 0.68 19.49
C ALA A 126 4.14 -0.37 18.68
N PHE A 127 4.66 -0.74 17.52
CA PHE A 127 4.03 -1.75 16.65
C PHE A 127 4.00 -3.13 17.32
N GLU A 128 5.09 -3.55 17.95
CA GLU A 128 5.15 -4.79 18.71
C GLU A 128 4.21 -4.78 19.93
N ALA A 129 4.22 -3.68 20.67
CA ALA A 129 3.32 -3.48 21.81
C ALA A 129 1.84 -3.52 21.39
N ALA A 130 1.49 -2.87 20.29
CA ALA A 130 0.13 -2.88 19.76
C ALA A 130 -0.31 -4.28 19.32
N LYS A 131 0.56 -5.04 18.66
CA LYS A 131 0.30 -6.43 18.29
C LYS A 131 0.11 -7.31 19.50
N LYS A 132 0.97 -7.20 20.51
CA LYS A 132 0.87 -7.95 21.78
C LYS A 132 -0.42 -7.62 22.54
N ALA A 133 -0.85 -6.35 22.51
CA ALA A 133 -2.07 -5.89 23.15
C ALA A 133 -3.37 -6.18 22.37
N GLY A 134 -3.27 -6.77 21.17
CA GLY A 134 -4.41 -7.04 20.30
C GLY A 134 -5.02 -5.79 19.63
N LYS A 135 -4.38 -4.62 19.74
CA LYS A 135 -4.81 -3.39 19.07
C LYS A 135 -4.50 -3.40 17.56
N ALA A 136 -3.53 -4.19 17.14
CA ALA A 136 -3.24 -4.52 15.75
C ALA A 136 -3.06 -6.04 15.65
N ARG A 137 -3.77 -6.71 14.75
CA ARG A 137 -3.62 -8.16 14.57
C ARG A 137 -2.30 -8.49 13.86
N PHE A 138 -1.96 -7.68 12.88
CA PHE A 138 -0.75 -7.81 12.07
C PHE A 138 -0.01 -6.48 11.98
N ILE A 139 1.31 -6.56 11.73
CA ILE A 139 2.15 -5.39 11.50
C ILE A 139 2.92 -5.51 10.20
N GLY A 140 3.20 -4.37 9.57
CA GLY A 140 3.93 -4.30 8.33
C GLY A 140 4.55 -2.93 8.10
N PHE A 141 5.02 -2.70 6.91
CA PHE A 141 5.54 -1.40 6.51
C PHE A 141 5.29 -1.10 5.04
N THR A 142 5.46 0.16 4.68
CA THR A 142 5.34 0.65 3.30
C THR A 142 6.28 1.83 3.03
N GLY A 143 6.57 2.03 1.79
CA GLY A 143 7.30 3.17 1.25
C GLY A 143 7.14 3.21 -0.27
N HIS A 144 7.59 4.31 -0.88
CA HIS A 144 7.40 4.51 -2.31
C HIS A 144 8.72 4.82 -3.03
N ARG A 145 9.72 5.27 -2.30
CA ARG A 145 10.80 6.08 -2.84
C ARG A 145 11.98 5.28 -3.36
N ASP A 146 12.39 4.28 -2.61
CA ASP A 146 13.61 3.54 -2.91
C ASP A 146 13.46 2.07 -2.48
N PRO A 147 13.56 1.10 -3.41
CA PRO A 147 13.49 -0.32 -3.08
C PRO A 147 14.59 -0.78 -2.11
N TYR A 148 15.77 -0.11 -2.08
CA TYR A 148 16.83 -0.46 -1.13
C TYR A 148 16.51 -0.07 0.31
N VAL A 149 15.64 0.92 0.52
CA VAL A 149 15.09 1.24 1.85
C VAL A 149 14.18 0.11 2.31
N HIS A 150 13.37 -0.46 1.41
CA HIS A 150 12.56 -1.63 1.74
C HIS A 150 13.42 -2.86 2.11
N LEU A 151 14.49 -3.11 1.35
CA LEU A 151 15.44 -4.18 1.70
C LEU A 151 16.11 -3.94 3.06
N ALA A 152 16.44 -2.69 3.39
CA ALA A 152 16.99 -2.34 4.69
C ALA A 152 15.98 -2.58 5.82
N MET A 153 14.71 -2.23 5.63
CA MET A 153 13.62 -2.54 6.58
C MET A 153 13.48 -4.05 6.81
N LEU A 154 13.48 -4.84 5.73
CA LEU A 154 13.41 -6.29 5.81
C LEU A 154 14.64 -6.90 6.52
N LYS A 155 15.83 -6.34 6.29
CA LYS A 155 17.06 -6.77 6.94
C LYS A 155 17.06 -6.42 8.44
N ALA A 156 16.53 -5.26 8.81
CA ALA A 156 16.52 -4.78 10.19
C ALA A 156 15.53 -5.54 11.09
N TYR A 157 14.46 -6.12 10.50
CA TYR A 157 13.42 -6.77 11.29
C TYR A 157 12.78 -7.93 10.54
N ASN A 158 12.75 -9.11 11.18
CA ASN A 158 12.28 -10.35 10.55
C ASN A 158 10.80 -10.68 10.82
N ASN A 159 10.16 -9.99 11.78
CA ASN A 159 8.83 -10.37 12.25
C ASN A 159 7.69 -9.55 11.61
N TYR A 160 7.93 -8.91 10.46
CA TYR A 160 6.83 -8.34 9.67
C TYR A 160 5.89 -9.43 9.20
N ASP A 161 4.59 -9.13 9.24
CA ASP A 161 3.55 -9.98 8.66
C ASP A 161 3.31 -9.62 7.20
N THR A 162 3.45 -8.32 6.85
CA THR A 162 3.06 -7.79 5.54
C THR A 162 4.01 -6.72 5.02
N ILE A 163 3.91 -6.46 3.70
CA ILE A 163 4.60 -5.38 3.01
C ILE A 163 3.69 -4.77 1.93
N LEU A 164 3.70 -3.45 1.82
CA LEU A 164 2.99 -2.71 0.78
C LEU A 164 3.99 -1.91 -0.06
N MET A 165 4.00 -2.09 -1.38
CA MET A 165 4.96 -1.46 -2.29
C MET A 165 4.33 -1.06 -3.63
N PRO A 166 4.90 -0.06 -4.34
CA PRO A 166 4.49 0.27 -5.70
C PRO A 166 4.78 -0.89 -6.66
N LEU A 167 3.77 -1.28 -7.43
CA LEU A 167 3.89 -2.33 -8.45
C LEU A 167 3.04 -1.96 -9.66
N HIS A 168 3.65 -1.88 -10.82
CA HIS A 168 2.98 -1.59 -12.10
C HIS A 168 3.90 -1.97 -13.28
N ALA A 169 3.38 -2.04 -14.49
CA ALA A 169 4.11 -2.55 -15.64
C ALA A 169 5.39 -1.78 -16.04
N ALA A 170 5.54 -0.52 -15.60
CA ALA A 170 6.76 0.25 -15.83
C ALA A 170 7.79 0.12 -14.70
N ASP A 171 7.41 -0.41 -13.52
CA ASP A 171 8.30 -0.55 -12.36
C ASP A 171 9.61 -1.30 -12.69
N PRO A 172 9.62 -2.40 -13.48
CA PRO A 172 10.84 -3.13 -13.83
C PRO A 172 11.92 -2.31 -14.54
N ALA A 173 11.58 -1.16 -15.09
CA ALA A 173 12.48 -0.33 -15.87
C ALA A 173 13.13 0.83 -15.09
N TYR A 174 12.69 1.09 -13.84
CA TYR A 174 13.19 2.22 -13.05
C TYR A 174 13.07 1.98 -11.55
N LEU A 175 14.18 1.85 -10.81
CA LEU A 175 14.21 1.60 -9.35
C LEU A 175 13.17 0.56 -8.91
N SER A 176 13.28 -0.65 -9.44
CA SER A 176 12.25 -1.67 -9.41
C SER A 176 12.03 -2.29 -8.04
N PHE A 177 10.83 -2.15 -7.51
CA PHE A 177 10.34 -2.95 -6.36
C PHE A 177 10.05 -4.39 -6.78
N GLU A 178 9.55 -4.60 -8.00
CA GLU A 178 9.26 -5.93 -8.54
C GLU A 178 10.51 -6.80 -8.60
N LYS A 179 11.63 -6.26 -9.08
CA LYS A 179 12.87 -7.03 -9.25
C LYS A 179 13.66 -7.21 -7.96
N LEU A 180 13.63 -6.23 -7.08
CA LEU A 180 14.51 -6.18 -5.90
C LEU A 180 13.81 -6.60 -4.62
N VAL A 181 12.58 -6.16 -4.37
CA VAL A 181 11.89 -6.34 -3.08
C VAL A 181 10.91 -7.50 -3.13
N LEU A 182 10.17 -7.65 -4.23
CA LEU A 182 9.14 -8.67 -4.36
C LEU A 182 9.66 -10.10 -4.14
N PRO A 183 10.81 -10.53 -4.71
CA PRO A 183 11.36 -11.86 -4.46
C PRO A 183 11.68 -12.11 -2.99
N GLU A 184 12.24 -11.12 -2.29
CA GLU A 184 12.56 -11.20 -0.86
C GLU A 184 11.28 -11.28 0.00
N ALA A 185 10.25 -10.51 -0.36
CA ALA A 185 8.96 -10.56 0.32
C ALA A 185 8.27 -11.93 0.15
N VAL A 186 8.36 -12.51 -1.04
CA VAL A 186 7.83 -13.86 -1.34
C VAL A 186 8.58 -14.92 -0.53
N SER A 187 9.92 -14.90 -0.51
CA SER A 187 10.74 -15.87 0.22
C SER A 187 10.46 -15.89 1.73
N ARG A 188 10.06 -14.74 2.29
CA ARG A 188 9.68 -14.60 3.71
C ARG A 188 8.22 -14.95 4.00
N GLY A 189 7.44 -15.30 2.99
CA GLY A 189 6.01 -15.60 3.14
C GLY A 189 5.16 -14.41 3.58
N LEU A 190 5.60 -13.17 3.33
CA LEU A 190 4.87 -11.99 3.75
C LEU A 190 3.54 -11.84 3.00
N GLY A 191 2.56 -11.23 3.66
CA GLY A 191 1.37 -10.72 2.99
C GLY A 191 1.76 -9.53 2.09
N ILE A 192 1.74 -9.73 0.78
CA ILE A 192 2.23 -8.74 -0.19
C ILE A 192 1.07 -7.96 -0.77
N GLN A 193 1.14 -6.64 -0.64
CA GLN A 193 0.17 -5.69 -1.15
C GLN A 193 0.80 -4.83 -2.26
N GLY A 194 0.08 -4.66 -3.37
CA GLY A 194 0.44 -3.69 -4.41
C GLY A 194 -0.21 -2.34 -4.20
N MET A 195 0.42 -1.28 -4.68
CA MET A 195 -0.15 0.05 -4.82
C MET A 195 0.40 0.75 -6.06
N LYS A 196 -0.15 1.93 -6.41
CA LYS A 196 0.29 2.72 -7.57
C LYS A 196 0.15 1.98 -8.92
N ASN A 197 -0.78 1.05 -9.03
CA ASN A 197 -0.95 0.17 -10.19
C ASN A 197 -1.15 0.93 -11.52
N PHE A 198 -1.72 2.12 -11.47
CA PHE A 198 -1.93 3.03 -12.58
C PHE A 198 -0.90 4.17 -12.65
N ALA A 199 0.16 4.15 -11.81
CA ALA A 199 1.12 5.25 -11.67
C ALA A 199 0.43 6.62 -11.49
N ASN A 200 -0.48 6.75 -10.51
CA ASN A 200 -1.31 7.94 -10.29
C ASN A 200 -2.12 8.34 -11.56
N ALA A 201 -2.67 7.37 -12.29
CA ALA A 201 -3.35 7.48 -13.57
C ALA A 201 -2.45 7.83 -14.78
N LYS A 202 -1.18 8.19 -14.59
CA LYS A 202 -0.26 8.56 -15.69
C LYS A 202 -0.05 7.42 -16.68
N LEU A 203 -0.10 6.16 -16.22
CA LEU A 203 0.11 4.99 -17.08
C LEU A 203 -1.09 4.72 -18.01
N LEU A 204 -2.26 5.28 -17.71
CA LEU A 204 -3.46 5.11 -18.52
C LEU A 204 -3.39 5.78 -19.90
N SER A 205 -2.41 6.66 -20.14
CA SER A 205 -2.09 7.17 -21.49
C SER A 205 -1.42 6.12 -22.38
N THR A 206 -0.91 5.03 -21.82
CA THR A 206 -0.09 4.02 -22.52
C THR A 206 -0.72 2.64 -22.45
N LEU A 207 -1.34 2.29 -21.33
CA LEU A 207 -1.99 1.01 -21.05
C LEU A 207 -3.44 1.23 -20.64
N SER A 208 -4.31 0.28 -20.94
CA SER A 208 -5.67 0.27 -20.39
C SER A 208 -5.67 -0.04 -18.89
N ALA A 209 -6.76 0.32 -18.18
CA ALA A 209 -6.94 -0.05 -16.79
C ALA A 209 -6.90 -1.59 -16.61
N ARG A 210 -7.49 -2.33 -17.55
CA ARG A 210 -7.42 -3.79 -17.60
C ARG A 210 -5.98 -4.29 -17.70
N ASP A 211 -5.16 -3.73 -18.62
CA ASP A 211 -3.75 -4.11 -18.75
C ASP A 211 -2.97 -3.86 -17.45
N CYS A 212 -3.15 -2.68 -16.86
CA CYS A 212 -2.48 -2.31 -15.62
C CYS A 212 -2.83 -3.26 -14.46
N LEU A 213 -4.12 -3.52 -14.22
CA LEU A 213 -4.55 -4.41 -13.14
C LEU A 213 -4.20 -5.85 -13.42
N SER A 214 -4.41 -6.36 -14.65
CA SER A 214 -4.07 -7.73 -15.01
C SER A 214 -2.58 -7.99 -14.85
N TYR A 215 -1.72 -7.02 -15.20
CA TYR A 215 -0.29 -7.10 -14.96
C TYR A 215 0.01 -7.31 -13.47
N VAL A 216 -0.47 -6.42 -12.62
CA VAL A 216 -0.18 -6.47 -11.19
C VAL A 216 -0.77 -7.72 -10.52
N LEU A 217 -1.97 -8.11 -10.89
CA LEU A 217 -2.61 -9.32 -10.38
C LEU A 217 -1.93 -10.61 -10.85
N SER A 218 -1.11 -10.54 -11.92
CA SER A 218 -0.29 -11.65 -12.39
C SER A 218 1.04 -11.81 -11.64
N LEU A 219 1.45 -10.81 -10.87
CA LEU A 219 2.58 -10.92 -9.96
C LEU A 219 2.22 -11.77 -8.73
N PRO A 220 3.21 -12.34 -8.01
CA PRO A 220 3.00 -13.10 -6.80
C PRO A 220 2.61 -12.21 -5.60
N ILE A 221 1.53 -11.44 -5.76
CA ILE A 221 0.92 -10.59 -4.72
C ILE A 221 -0.41 -11.18 -4.26
N HIS A 222 -0.89 -10.72 -3.12
CA HIS A 222 -2.13 -11.25 -2.54
C HIS A 222 -3.31 -10.31 -2.77
N CYS A 223 -3.07 -9.00 -2.70
CA CYS A 223 -4.06 -7.95 -2.94
C CYS A 223 -3.40 -6.66 -3.42
N THR A 224 -4.22 -5.74 -3.90
CA THR A 224 -3.76 -4.38 -4.25
C THR A 224 -4.73 -3.33 -3.73
N ALA A 225 -4.18 -2.20 -3.23
CA ALA A 225 -4.93 -1.08 -2.68
C ALA A 225 -5.15 -0.03 -3.77
N ILE A 226 -6.40 0.21 -4.16
CA ILE A 226 -6.76 1.13 -5.23
C ILE A 226 -7.63 2.27 -4.68
N GLY A 227 -7.21 3.51 -4.93
CA GLY A 227 -7.99 4.69 -4.58
C GLY A 227 -8.91 5.09 -5.73
N CYS A 228 -10.21 5.02 -5.50
CA CYS A 228 -11.25 5.45 -6.42
C CYS A 228 -11.90 6.75 -5.93
N THR A 229 -12.28 7.62 -6.87
CA THR A 229 -13.03 8.86 -6.60
C THR A 229 -14.49 8.76 -7.02
N THR A 230 -14.86 7.74 -7.78
CA THR A 230 -16.24 7.49 -8.21
C THR A 230 -16.61 6.02 -8.05
N ILE A 231 -17.91 5.75 -7.92
CA ILE A 231 -18.45 4.39 -7.89
C ILE A 231 -18.15 3.66 -9.21
N GLY A 232 -18.23 4.37 -10.35
CA GLY A 232 -17.93 3.77 -11.66
C GLY A 232 -16.50 3.26 -11.78
N GLN A 233 -15.49 4.00 -11.27
CA GLN A 233 -14.11 3.52 -11.22
C GLN A 233 -13.99 2.26 -10.37
N LEU A 234 -14.62 2.24 -9.21
CA LEU A 234 -14.61 1.09 -8.31
C LEU A 234 -15.23 -0.16 -8.96
N GLU A 235 -16.39 0.01 -9.60
CA GLU A 235 -17.10 -1.08 -10.30
C GLU A 235 -16.30 -1.62 -11.47
N ASP A 236 -15.60 -0.77 -12.21
CA ASP A 236 -14.69 -1.16 -13.28
C ASP A 236 -13.51 -1.98 -12.75
N ASP A 237 -12.87 -1.56 -11.66
CA ASP A 237 -11.77 -2.28 -11.03
C ASP A 237 -12.21 -3.67 -10.52
N VAL A 238 -13.38 -3.74 -9.90
CA VAL A 238 -13.97 -5.01 -9.44
C VAL A 238 -14.30 -5.93 -10.62
N ARG A 239 -14.89 -5.40 -11.69
CA ARG A 239 -15.21 -6.16 -12.90
C ARG A 239 -13.94 -6.71 -13.57
N ILE A 240 -12.87 -5.91 -13.64
CA ILE A 240 -11.57 -6.38 -14.16
C ILE A 240 -11.04 -7.52 -13.29
N ALA A 241 -11.10 -7.38 -11.96
CA ALA A 241 -10.64 -8.39 -11.03
C ALA A 241 -11.46 -9.70 -11.09
N GLN A 242 -12.78 -9.60 -11.28
CA GLN A 242 -13.66 -10.78 -11.45
C GLN A 242 -13.40 -11.54 -12.75
N GLN A 243 -13.03 -10.82 -13.81
CA GLN A 243 -12.72 -11.38 -15.13
C GLN A 243 -11.23 -11.70 -15.32
N PHE A 244 -10.43 -11.49 -14.27
CA PHE A 244 -8.98 -11.67 -14.33
C PHE A 244 -8.60 -13.11 -14.67
N LYS A 245 -7.68 -13.23 -15.62
CA LYS A 245 -6.95 -14.47 -15.93
C LYS A 245 -5.47 -14.19 -15.83
N GLN A 246 -4.72 -15.14 -15.29
CA GLN A 246 -3.26 -15.05 -15.21
C GLN A 246 -2.67 -14.79 -16.60
N LEU A 247 -1.87 -13.75 -16.72
CA LEU A 247 -1.15 -13.44 -17.96
C LEU A 247 0.05 -14.38 -18.12
N ASP A 248 0.30 -14.77 -19.34
CA ASP A 248 1.54 -15.48 -19.70
C ASP A 248 2.74 -14.54 -19.81
N GLU A 249 3.94 -15.06 -19.78
CA GLU A 249 5.16 -14.26 -19.82
C GLU A 249 5.34 -13.44 -21.11
N PRO A 250 4.98 -13.90 -22.31
CA PRO A 250 4.97 -13.08 -23.51
C PRO A 250 4.09 -11.83 -23.36
N THR A 251 2.87 -11.98 -22.83
CA THR A 251 1.95 -10.86 -22.57
C THR A 251 2.50 -9.91 -21.50
N MET A 252 3.04 -10.43 -20.39
CA MET A 252 3.69 -9.64 -19.34
C MET A 252 4.85 -8.82 -19.92
N THR A 253 5.68 -9.44 -20.74
CA THR A 253 6.80 -8.77 -21.41
C THR A 253 6.35 -7.69 -22.39
N ALA A 254 5.30 -7.93 -23.17
CA ALA A 254 4.74 -6.93 -24.07
C ALA A 254 4.22 -5.70 -23.31
N LEU A 255 3.55 -5.90 -22.17
CA LEU A 255 3.09 -4.79 -21.30
C LEU A 255 4.25 -4.01 -20.68
N ARG A 256 5.31 -4.70 -20.21
CA ARG A 256 6.53 -4.05 -19.69
C ARG A 256 7.18 -3.18 -20.78
N ASN A 257 7.32 -3.71 -21.99
CA ASN A 257 7.94 -2.99 -23.12
C ASN A 257 7.14 -1.74 -23.52
N ARG A 258 5.81 -1.82 -23.52
CA ARG A 258 4.94 -0.65 -23.75
C ARG A 258 5.12 0.39 -22.64
N ALA A 259 5.03 -0.04 -21.39
CA ALA A 259 5.14 0.82 -20.22
C ALA A 259 6.53 1.45 -20.07
N ALA A 260 7.60 0.74 -20.46
CA ALA A 260 8.97 1.23 -20.39
C ALA A 260 9.21 2.49 -21.25
N ARG A 261 8.36 2.78 -22.23
CA ARG A 261 8.46 4.00 -23.05
C ARG A 261 8.21 5.28 -22.26
N VAL A 262 7.50 5.19 -21.14
CA VAL A 262 7.15 6.34 -20.26
C VAL A 262 7.79 6.23 -18.86
N LYS A 263 8.77 5.34 -18.69
CA LYS A 263 9.50 5.11 -17.42
C LYS A 263 10.22 6.35 -16.90
N GLY A 264 10.55 6.33 -15.62
CA GLY A 264 11.43 7.30 -14.99
C GLY A 264 10.71 8.33 -14.13
N PRO A 265 11.41 9.40 -13.71
CA PRO A 265 10.88 10.36 -12.72
C PRO A 265 9.57 11.06 -13.16
N GLY A 266 9.37 11.24 -14.46
CA GLY A 266 8.13 11.83 -14.98
C GLY A 266 6.89 10.97 -14.73
N LEU A 267 7.02 9.66 -14.80
CA LEU A 267 5.96 8.70 -14.48
C LEU A 267 5.87 8.44 -12.97
N GLU A 268 7.03 8.24 -12.33
CA GLU A 268 7.17 7.73 -10.97
C GLU A 268 7.83 8.79 -10.07
N ASP A 269 7.20 9.97 -9.99
CA ASP A 269 7.65 11.15 -9.25
C ASP A 269 7.86 10.90 -7.74
N TRP A 270 7.30 9.84 -7.20
CA TRP A 270 7.52 9.39 -5.81
C TRP A 270 8.83 8.64 -5.60
N LYS A 271 9.51 8.15 -6.67
CA LYS A 271 10.78 7.43 -6.59
C LYS A 271 11.97 8.40 -6.59
N ARG A 272 13.11 7.92 -6.08
CA ARG A 272 14.38 8.66 -6.18
C ARG A 272 14.90 8.67 -7.59
N ASN A 273 15.62 9.73 -7.95
CA ASN A 273 16.35 9.80 -9.19
C ASN A 273 17.53 8.79 -9.18
N VAL A 274 17.70 8.05 -10.28
CA VAL A 274 18.76 7.04 -10.44
C VAL A 274 20.15 7.66 -10.41
N GLU A 275 20.32 8.84 -11.01
CA GLU A 275 21.60 9.55 -11.08
C GLU A 275 22.09 9.96 -9.69
N VAL A 276 21.20 10.41 -8.83
CA VAL A 276 21.51 10.74 -7.44
C VAL A 276 21.96 9.50 -6.68
N ARG A 277 21.44 8.35 -7.01
CA ARG A 277 21.77 7.09 -6.37
C ARG A 277 23.14 6.54 -6.81
N ALA A 278 23.47 6.67 -8.08
CA ALA A 278 24.78 6.31 -8.61
C ALA A 278 25.88 7.26 -8.14
N GLY A 279 25.50 8.47 -7.77
CA GLY A 279 26.40 9.59 -7.56
C GLY A 279 27.00 9.67 -6.19
N LEU A 280 27.01 8.87 -5.34
CA LEU A 280 27.96 8.97 -4.24
C LEU A 280 27.72 10.09 -3.21
N ASP A 281 26.63 10.86 -3.27
CA ASP A 281 26.49 12.04 -2.44
C ASP A 281 25.11 12.20 -1.76
N PRO A 282 24.98 12.97 -0.67
CA PRO A 282 23.72 13.12 0.03
C PRO A 282 22.63 13.58 -0.94
N ARG A 283 21.77 12.66 -1.25
CA ARG A 283 20.74 12.80 -2.26
C ARG A 283 19.76 13.86 -1.85
N PRO A 284 19.39 14.78 -2.73
CA PRO A 284 18.37 15.76 -2.41
C PRO A 284 17.12 15.01 -1.97
N ARG A 285 16.65 15.33 -0.77
CA ARG A 285 15.35 14.82 -0.32
C ARG A 285 14.31 15.33 -1.28
N TYR A 286 13.54 14.45 -1.87
CA TYR A 286 12.36 14.86 -2.60
C TYR A 286 11.45 15.63 -1.63
N ARG A 287 11.32 16.93 -1.87
CA ARG A 287 10.28 17.73 -1.25
C ARG A 287 9.04 17.56 -2.13
N GLY A 288 8.32 16.47 -1.92
CA GLY A 288 6.99 16.29 -2.45
C GLY A 288 6.07 17.25 -1.74
N ALA A 289 5.37 18.03 -2.52
CA ALA A 289 4.23 18.80 -2.05
C ALA A 289 3.11 17.88 -1.55
#